data_687aed03a139f00cd6d6b8f678139bec
#
_entry.id   687aed03a139f00cd6d6b8f678139bec
#
_cell.length_a   1.000
_cell.length_b   1.000
_cell.length_c   1.000
_cell.angle_alpha   90.00
_cell.angle_beta   90.00
_cell.angle_gamma   90.00
#
_symmetry.space_group_name_H-M   'P 1'
#
loop_
_entity.id
_entity.type
_entity.pdbx_description
1 polymer ?
#
loop_
_entity_poly.entity_id
_entity_poly.type
_entity_poly.pdbx_seq_one_letter_code
_entity_poly.pdbx_strand_id
1 'polypeptide(L)'
;MESIEAFIAKLPKVELHVHLVGSASVATVLELARRHPDGPVPRTAGELREFYEFRDFPHFIDVYKAVSALVTEPEDIADLVRGVARDLAAQNVRYVELQVAPYPFRQHGMPPAVITEALDAGARDALADYGVRIGYIFDFPGQTAGEDAVPTLAHALEHPPEALTGFGIGGIEAGRAPYRDVIRDVFAAAAASGLHCVPHAGETTGPETVWEAIEFLRAERIGHGVRSMDDPRLVAYLRETQLPVDVSPTSNVRTRCVGSLAAHPLPAMLEAGLYVTVNSDDPPMFGTTLSNEYLVASAELGLSAAELAGLAANAVRASFLDDAAKEALTAEVAAVSASFG
;
A
#
# COMPACT_ATOMS: atom_id res chain seq x y z
N MET A 1 -6.17 22.02 -25.70
CA MET A 1 -5.41 21.51 -24.55
C MET A 1 -6.09 20.25 -24.05
N GLU A 2 -5.35 19.21 -23.82
CA GLU A 2 -5.84 17.97 -23.20
C GLU A 2 -6.18 18.26 -21.72
N SER A 3 -7.24 17.61 -21.19
CA SER A 3 -7.61 17.82 -19.78
C SER A 3 -6.67 17.07 -18.85
N ILE A 4 -6.58 17.51 -17.58
CA ILE A 4 -5.74 16.85 -16.57
C ILE A 4 -6.19 15.41 -16.31
N GLU A 5 -7.49 15.14 -16.40
CA GLU A 5 -8.05 13.77 -16.28
C GLU A 5 -7.53 12.87 -17.39
N ALA A 6 -7.50 13.37 -18.63
CA ALA A 6 -6.99 12.62 -19.79
C ALA A 6 -5.48 12.38 -19.65
N PHE A 7 -4.73 13.35 -19.14
CA PHE A 7 -3.33 13.19 -18.80
C PHE A 7 -3.11 12.09 -17.76
N ILE A 8 -3.82 12.15 -16.63
CA ILE A 8 -3.73 11.17 -15.55
C ILE A 8 -4.11 9.76 -16.03
N ALA A 9 -5.12 9.65 -16.88
CA ALA A 9 -5.53 8.37 -17.46
C ALA A 9 -4.43 7.74 -18.34
N LYS A 10 -3.68 8.55 -19.08
CA LYS A 10 -2.56 8.09 -19.93
C LYS A 10 -1.27 7.85 -19.15
N LEU A 11 -1.07 8.54 -18.04
CA LEU A 11 0.15 8.47 -17.26
C LEU A 11 0.38 7.04 -16.72
N PRO A 12 1.49 6.37 -17.08
CA PRO A 12 1.84 5.10 -16.48
C PRO A 12 2.11 5.31 -14.98
N LYS A 13 1.53 4.44 -14.15
CA LYS A 13 1.61 4.54 -12.70
C LYS A 13 2.25 3.29 -12.10
N VAL A 14 2.84 3.48 -10.95
CA VAL A 14 3.32 2.43 -10.04
C VAL A 14 2.64 2.67 -8.70
N GLU A 15 2.09 1.62 -8.12
CA GLU A 15 1.45 1.64 -6.80
C GLU A 15 2.37 0.97 -5.80
N LEU A 16 2.81 1.68 -4.76
CA LEU A 16 3.81 1.19 -3.81
C LEU A 16 3.26 0.95 -2.40
N HIS A 17 2.05 1.45 -2.14
CA HIS A 17 1.41 1.35 -0.84
C HIS A 17 -0.07 1.02 -1.02
N VAL A 18 -0.36 -0.28 -1.07
CA VAL A 18 -1.71 -0.79 -1.25
C VAL A 18 -1.83 -2.18 -0.62
N HIS A 19 -2.94 -2.43 0.08
CA HIS A 19 -3.18 -3.69 0.79
C HIS A 19 -4.07 -4.65 -0.01
N LEU A 20 -3.72 -5.94 -0.05
CA LEU A 20 -4.44 -6.95 -0.83
C LEU A 20 -5.93 -7.00 -0.48
N VAL A 21 -6.26 -7.12 0.80
CA VAL A 21 -7.66 -7.24 1.26
C VAL A 21 -8.40 -5.93 1.08
N GLY A 22 -7.80 -4.81 1.48
CA GLY A 22 -8.41 -3.49 1.39
C GLY A 22 -8.60 -2.98 -0.03
N SER A 23 -7.87 -3.54 -0.99
CA SER A 23 -7.99 -3.23 -2.41
C SER A 23 -9.05 -4.06 -3.14
N ALA A 24 -9.74 -4.97 -2.43
CA ALA A 24 -10.81 -5.74 -3.03
C ALA A 24 -12.00 -4.84 -3.38
N SER A 25 -12.30 -4.73 -4.67
CA SER A 25 -13.47 -3.96 -5.12
C SER A 25 -14.77 -4.52 -4.55
N VAL A 26 -15.81 -3.68 -4.49
CA VAL A 26 -17.14 -4.12 -4.08
C VAL A 26 -17.59 -5.37 -4.85
N ALA A 27 -17.27 -5.45 -6.15
CA ALA A 27 -17.58 -6.61 -6.97
C ALA A 27 -16.84 -7.87 -6.50
N THR A 28 -15.54 -7.76 -6.22
CA THR A 28 -14.71 -8.86 -5.73
C THR A 28 -15.18 -9.35 -4.35
N VAL A 29 -15.47 -8.42 -3.42
CA VAL A 29 -15.96 -8.79 -2.08
C VAL A 29 -17.34 -9.46 -2.14
N LEU A 30 -18.24 -9.01 -3.02
CA LEU A 30 -19.54 -9.67 -3.21
C LEU A 30 -19.42 -11.07 -3.81
N GLU A 31 -18.41 -11.32 -4.64
CA GLU A 31 -18.10 -12.66 -5.15
C GLU A 31 -17.66 -13.59 -4.01
N LEU A 32 -16.74 -13.12 -3.15
CA LEU A 32 -16.32 -13.84 -1.95
C LEU A 32 -17.50 -14.07 -1.00
N ALA A 33 -18.32 -13.05 -0.73
CA ALA A 33 -19.50 -13.15 0.14
C ALA A 33 -20.57 -14.14 -0.38
N ARG A 34 -20.65 -14.34 -1.70
CA ARG A 34 -21.51 -15.40 -2.28
C ARG A 34 -20.93 -16.79 -2.08
N ARG A 35 -19.62 -16.94 -2.13
CA ARG A 35 -18.90 -18.20 -1.87
C ARG A 35 -18.96 -18.56 -0.39
N HIS A 36 -18.85 -17.55 0.47
CA HIS A 36 -18.85 -17.68 1.94
C HIS A 36 -20.09 -17.03 2.56
N PRO A 37 -21.28 -17.65 2.45
CA PRO A 37 -22.55 -17.02 2.83
C PRO A 37 -22.70 -16.77 4.33
N ASP A 38 -21.92 -17.40 5.18
CA ASP A 38 -21.90 -17.19 6.64
C ASP A 38 -20.89 -16.13 7.09
N GLY A 39 -20.24 -15.47 6.13
CA GLY A 39 -19.25 -14.42 6.40
C GLY A 39 -19.86 -13.14 6.96
N PRO A 40 -19.05 -12.29 7.61
CA PRO A 40 -19.51 -11.14 8.41
C PRO A 40 -19.82 -9.88 7.59
N VAL A 41 -19.83 -9.94 6.25
CA VAL A 41 -20.03 -8.76 5.40
C VAL A 41 -21.41 -8.75 4.74
N PRO A 42 -21.96 -7.56 4.40
CA PRO A 42 -23.18 -7.44 3.62
C PRO A 42 -23.08 -8.07 2.23
N ARG A 43 -24.25 -8.50 1.68
CA ARG A 43 -24.31 -9.25 0.41
C ARG A 43 -24.84 -8.44 -0.78
N THR A 44 -25.18 -7.18 -0.57
CA THR A 44 -25.58 -6.28 -1.65
C THR A 44 -24.57 -5.14 -1.80
N ALA A 45 -24.43 -4.64 -3.03
CA ALA A 45 -23.49 -3.56 -3.31
C ALA A 45 -23.81 -2.26 -2.55
N GLY A 46 -25.09 -1.98 -2.29
CA GLY A 46 -25.53 -0.83 -1.51
C GLY A 46 -25.09 -0.95 -0.05
N GLU A 47 -25.49 -2.04 0.60
CA GLU A 47 -25.15 -2.31 2.00
C GLU A 47 -23.64 -2.43 2.23
N LEU A 48 -22.88 -2.99 1.26
CA LEU A 48 -21.42 -3.10 1.38
C LEU A 48 -20.75 -1.72 1.30
N ARG A 49 -21.25 -0.80 0.45
CA ARG A 49 -20.77 0.58 0.44
C ARG A 49 -21.08 1.31 1.74
N GLU A 50 -22.26 1.10 2.32
CA GLU A 50 -22.61 1.64 3.64
C GLU A 50 -21.73 1.04 4.74
N PHE A 51 -21.39 -0.24 4.64
CA PHE A 51 -20.50 -0.93 5.57
C PHE A 51 -19.08 -0.34 5.55
N TYR A 52 -18.63 0.22 4.41
CA TYR A 52 -17.35 0.92 4.28
C TYR A 52 -17.38 2.36 4.83
N GLU A 53 -18.51 2.86 5.31
CA GLU A 53 -18.59 4.15 6.01
C GLU A 53 -18.22 3.99 7.49
N PHE A 54 -16.94 4.00 7.77
CA PHE A 54 -16.43 3.88 9.14
C PHE A 54 -16.26 5.26 9.81
N ARG A 55 -16.23 5.28 11.15
CA ARG A 55 -16.20 6.49 11.98
C ARG A 55 -14.80 7.00 12.28
N ASP A 56 -13.87 6.06 12.46
CA ASP A 56 -12.50 6.30 12.93
C ASP A 56 -11.61 5.12 12.55
N PHE A 57 -10.31 5.23 12.80
CA PHE A 57 -9.33 4.21 12.46
C PHE A 57 -9.62 2.84 13.12
N PRO A 58 -9.96 2.73 14.42
CA PRO A 58 -10.34 1.43 15.01
C PRO A 58 -11.53 0.78 14.31
N HIS A 59 -12.57 1.55 13.94
CA HIS A 59 -13.71 1.01 13.19
C HIS A 59 -13.32 0.57 11.76
N PHE A 60 -12.40 1.29 11.11
CA PHE A 60 -11.83 0.85 9.83
C PHE A 60 -11.15 -0.53 9.97
N ILE A 61 -10.35 -0.74 11.01
CA ILE A 61 -9.72 -2.05 11.28
C ILE A 61 -10.77 -3.16 11.47
N ASP A 62 -11.91 -2.88 12.09
CA ASP A 62 -13.01 -3.87 12.22
C ASP A 62 -13.63 -4.20 10.85
N VAL A 63 -13.85 -3.21 9.99
CA VAL A 63 -14.30 -3.38 8.60
C VAL A 63 -13.31 -4.22 7.80
N TYR A 64 -12.03 -3.87 7.87
CA TYR A 64 -10.94 -4.61 7.21
C TYR A 64 -10.90 -6.08 7.63
N LYS A 65 -10.96 -6.35 8.95
CA LYS A 65 -11.00 -7.71 9.50
C LYS A 65 -12.22 -8.50 9.02
N ALA A 66 -13.38 -7.86 8.91
CA ALA A 66 -14.59 -8.51 8.43
C ALA A 66 -14.44 -8.96 6.96
N VAL A 67 -13.83 -8.15 6.10
CA VAL A 67 -13.54 -8.55 4.71
C VAL A 67 -12.46 -9.63 4.67
N SER A 68 -11.41 -9.50 5.48
CA SER A 68 -10.34 -10.51 5.60
C SER A 68 -10.87 -11.88 6.02
N ALA A 69 -11.92 -11.92 6.87
CA ALA A 69 -12.54 -13.16 7.33
C ALA A 69 -13.28 -13.93 6.23
N LEU A 70 -13.49 -13.35 5.04
CA LEU A 70 -14.02 -14.07 3.87
C LEU A 70 -12.96 -14.93 3.18
N VAL A 71 -11.67 -14.67 3.44
CA VAL A 71 -10.55 -15.32 2.74
C VAL A 71 -10.22 -16.62 3.47
N THR A 72 -10.93 -17.70 3.14
CA THR A 72 -10.84 -19.00 3.83
C THR A 72 -10.29 -20.12 2.97
N GLU A 73 -10.22 -19.92 1.64
CA GLU A 73 -9.74 -20.89 0.67
C GLU A 73 -8.62 -20.27 -0.19
N PRO A 74 -7.70 -21.09 -0.76
CA PRO A 74 -6.62 -20.59 -1.62
C PRO A 74 -7.12 -19.83 -2.86
N GLU A 75 -8.25 -20.24 -3.42
CA GLU A 75 -8.90 -19.56 -4.54
C GLU A 75 -9.29 -18.13 -4.19
N ASP A 76 -9.68 -17.86 -2.94
CA ASP A 76 -10.04 -16.51 -2.49
C ASP A 76 -8.85 -15.56 -2.60
N ILE A 77 -7.65 -16.03 -2.23
CA ILE A 77 -6.39 -15.26 -2.34
C ILE A 77 -6.09 -14.94 -3.81
N ALA A 78 -6.13 -15.96 -4.67
CA ALA A 78 -5.86 -15.77 -6.09
C ALA A 78 -6.88 -14.84 -6.76
N ASP A 79 -8.17 -14.94 -6.38
CA ASP A 79 -9.24 -14.05 -6.86
C ASP A 79 -9.05 -12.61 -6.39
N LEU A 80 -8.59 -12.39 -5.14
CA LEU A 80 -8.24 -11.06 -4.65
C LEU A 80 -7.12 -10.45 -5.50
N VAL A 81 -6.02 -11.17 -5.71
CA VAL A 81 -4.88 -10.68 -6.50
C VAL A 81 -5.30 -10.34 -7.93
N ARG A 82 -6.08 -11.22 -8.59
CA ARG A 82 -6.61 -10.96 -9.94
C ARG A 82 -7.54 -9.75 -9.97
N GLY A 83 -8.43 -9.63 -8.98
CA GLY A 83 -9.36 -8.50 -8.87
C GLY A 83 -8.63 -7.18 -8.73
N VAL A 84 -7.63 -7.11 -7.85
CA VAL A 84 -6.77 -5.93 -7.67
C VAL A 84 -6.02 -5.59 -8.96
N ALA A 85 -5.40 -6.58 -9.61
CA ALA A 85 -4.65 -6.36 -10.86
C ALA A 85 -5.55 -5.83 -11.98
N ARG A 86 -6.77 -6.38 -12.14
CA ARG A 86 -7.77 -5.88 -13.09
C ARG A 86 -8.10 -4.40 -12.84
N ASP A 87 -8.36 -4.04 -11.59
CA ASP A 87 -8.78 -2.70 -11.21
C ASP A 87 -7.62 -1.69 -11.34
N LEU A 88 -6.37 -2.11 -11.11
CA LEU A 88 -5.16 -1.33 -11.33
C LEU A 88 -4.84 -1.15 -12.83
N ALA A 89 -5.00 -2.21 -13.63
CA ALA A 89 -4.80 -2.14 -15.09
C ALA A 89 -5.72 -1.10 -15.76
N ALA A 90 -6.98 -1.02 -15.31
CA ALA A 90 -7.93 -0.02 -15.77
C ALA A 90 -7.49 1.43 -15.50
N GLN A 91 -6.53 1.62 -14.58
CA GLN A 91 -5.94 2.90 -14.19
C GLN A 91 -4.56 3.15 -14.82
N ASN A 92 -4.13 2.31 -15.76
CA ASN A 92 -2.80 2.36 -16.38
C ASN A 92 -1.65 2.13 -15.38
N VAL A 93 -1.87 1.33 -14.33
CA VAL A 93 -0.82 0.86 -13.42
C VAL A 93 -0.06 -0.28 -14.09
N ARG A 94 1.27 -0.23 -14.05
CA ARG A 94 2.19 -1.21 -14.65
C ARG A 94 2.79 -2.17 -13.62
N TYR A 95 2.98 -1.68 -12.41
CA TYR A 95 3.58 -2.42 -11.31
C TYR A 95 2.95 -2.03 -10.00
N VAL A 96 2.78 -2.99 -9.13
CA VAL A 96 2.27 -2.80 -7.77
C VAL A 96 3.11 -3.56 -6.76
N GLU A 97 3.39 -2.93 -5.62
CA GLU A 97 3.92 -3.60 -4.42
C GLU A 97 2.77 -3.81 -3.45
N LEU A 98 2.20 -5.02 -3.52
CA LEU A 98 0.97 -5.38 -2.83
C LEU A 98 1.29 -5.89 -1.42
N GLN A 99 0.81 -5.19 -0.42
CA GLN A 99 0.99 -5.55 0.98
C GLN A 99 0.04 -6.67 1.37
N VAL A 100 0.59 -7.73 1.95
CA VAL A 100 -0.16 -8.94 2.31
C VAL A 100 0.14 -9.30 3.76
N ALA A 101 -0.91 -9.38 4.59
CA ALA A 101 -0.84 -9.96 5.93
C ALA A 101 -1.22 -11.45 5.86
N PRO A 102 -0.26 -12.39 5.81
CA PRO A 102 -0.58 -13.82 5.61
C PRO A 102 -1.11 -14.50 6.88
N TYR A 103 -0.89 -13.90 8.05
CA TYR A 103 -1.24 -14.52 9.33
C TYR A 103 -2.75 -14.79 9.51
N PRO A 104 -3.68 -13.87 9.16
CA PRO A 104 -5.12 -14.16 9.18
C PRO A 104 -5.51 -15.39 8.35
N PHE A 105 -4.92 -15.58 7.17
CA PHE A 105 -5.20 -16.75 6.32
C PHE A 105 -4.73 -18.05 6.98
N ARG A 106 -3.59 -18.00 7.68
CA ARG A 106 -3.09 -19.13 8.48
C ARG A 106 -4.02 -19.47 9.64
N GLN A 107 -4.66 -18.49 10.27
CA GLN A 107 -5.66 -18.71 11.33
C GLN A 107 -6.89 -19.46 10.81
N HIS A 108 -7.22 -19.37 9.51
CA HIS A 108 -8.23 -20.18 8.85
C HIS A 108 -7.73 -21.58 8.45
N GLY A 109 -6.51 -21.96 8.88
CA GLY A 109 -5.95 -23.30 8.67
C GLY A 109 -5.19 -23.48 7.36
N MET A 110 -4.97 -22.41 6.57
CA MET A 110 -4.18 -22.48 5.36
C MET A 110 -2.67 -22.62 5.68
N PRO A 111 -1.98 -23.67 5.21
CA PRO A 111 -0.53 -23.78 5.35
C PRO A 111 0.20 -22.67 4.59
N PRO A 112 1.38 -22.21 5.04
CA PRO A 112 2.19 -21.20 4.34
C PRO A 112 2.42 -21.50 2.85
N ALA A 113 2.80 -22.74 2.52
CA ALA A 113 3.04 -23.15 1.13
C ALA A 113 1.78 -22.99 0.24
N VAL A 114 0.59 -23.27 0.77
CA VAL A 114 -0.68 -23.13 0.03
C VAL A 114 -1.01 -21.66 -0.21
N ILE A 115 -0.77 -20.78 0.79
CA ILE A 115 -0.92 -19.34 0.63
C ILE A 115 0.03 -18.82 -0.46
N THR A 116 1.29 -19.24 -0.41
CA THR A 116 2.30 -18.89 -1.42
C THR A 116 1.89 -19.31 -2.82
N GLU A 117 1.45 -20.57 -3.00
CA GLU A 117 0.98 -21.06 -4.31
C GLU A 117 -0.19 -20.25 -4.87
N ALA A 118 -1.12 -19.81 -3.99
CA ALA A 118 -2.26 -18.97 -4.38
C ALA A 118 -1.83 -17.55 -4.78
N LEU A 119 -0.89 -16.94 -4.03
CA LEU A 119 -0.30 -15.65 -4.38
C LEU A 119 0.44 -15.73 -5.73
N ASP A 120 1.26 -16.74 -5.95
CA ASP A 120 2.01 -16.94 -7.20
C ASP A 120 1.08 -17.17 -8.38
N ALA A 121 0.00 -17.94 -8.20
CA ALA A 121 -1.03 -18.11 -9.23
C ALA A 121 -1.68 -16.78 -9.59
N GLY A 122 -2.10 -16.00 -8.58
CA GLY A 122 -2.67 -14.68 -8.77
C GLY A 122 -1.72 -13.70 -9.48
N ALA A 123 -0.43 -13.71 -9.13
CA ALA A 123 0.58 -12.85 -9.77
C ALA A 123 0.82 -13.24 -11.25
N ARG A 124 0.86 -14.53 -11.56
CA ARG A 124 0.97 -15.01 -12.95
C ARG A 124 -0.23 -14.59 -13.79
N ASP A 125 -1.45 -14.77 -13.26
CA ASP A 125 -2.69 -14.37 -13.92
C ASP A 125 -2.76 -12.84 -14.11
N ALA A 126 -2.34 -12.06 -13.09
CA ALA A 126 -2.27 -10.61 -13.16
C ALA A 126 -1.39 -10.11 -14.32
N LEU A 127 -0.23 -10.73 -14.51
CA LEU A 127 0.68 -10.40 -15.60
C LEU A 127 0.12 -10.86 -16.95
N ALA A 128 -0.42 -12.08 -17.03
CA ALA A 128 -0.91 -12.66 -18.28
C ALA A 128 -2.17 -11.97 -18.80
N ASP A 129 -3.13 -11.68 -17.95
CA ASP A 129 -4.45 -11.17 -18.34
C ASP A 129 -4.52 -9.65 -18.38
N TYR A 130 -3.75 -8.96 -17.54
CA TYR A 130 -3.85 -7.52 -17.32
C TYR A 130 -2.57 -6.74 -17.58
N GLY A 131 -1.43 -7.42 -17.74
CA GLY A 131 -0.13 -6.78 -17.93
C GLY A 131 0.39 -6.04 -16.68
N VAL A 132 -0.17 -6.33 -15.51
CA VAL A 132 0.26 -5.75 -14.22
C VAL A 132 1.25 -6.69 -13.56
N ARG A 133 2.47 -6.20 -13.35
CA ARG A 133 3.50 -6.94 -12.60
C ARG A 133 3.30 -6.70 -11.10
N ILE A 134 3.39 -7.75 -10.30
CA ILE A 134 3.21 -7.69 -8.84
C ILE A 134 4.54 -7.96 -8.14
N GLY A 135 4.86 -7.16 -7.13
CA GLY A 135 5.77 -7.47 -6.04
C GLY A 135 4.96 -7.62 -4.75
N TYR A 136 5.33 -8.53 -3.87
CA TYR A 136 4.67 -8.66 -2.57
C TYR A 136 5.51 -8.08 -1.44
N ILE A 137 4.85 -7.42 -0.51
CA ILE A 137 5.41 -7.04 0.78
C ILE A 137 4.61 -7.79 1.84
N PHE A 138 5.24 -8.75 2.54
CA PHE A 138 4.58 -9.38 3.68
C PHE A 138 4.60 -8.45 4.87
N ASP A 139 3.44 -8.19 5.44
CA ASP A 139 3.29 -7.34 6.61
C ASP A 139 2.51 -8.01 7.74
N PHE A 140 2.52 -7.37 8.89
CA PHE A 140 1.75 -7.79 10.06
C PHE A 140 1.24 -6.56 10.83
N PRO A 141 0.08 -6.68 11.53
CA PRO A 141 -0.43 -5.58 12.35
C PRO A 141 0.43 -5.37 13.60
N GLY A 142 0.90 -4.16 13.83
CA GLY A 142 1.80 -3.86 14.94
C GLY A 142 1.22 -4.10 16.34
N GLN A 143 -0.10 -3.93 16.50
CA GLN A 143 -0.79 -4.18 17.78
C GLN A 143 -0.91 -5.68 18.14
N THR A 144 -0.69 -6.57 17.19
CA THR A 144 -0.70 -8.02 17.36
C THR A 144 0.68 -8.64 17.09
N ALA A 145 1.73 -7.84 17.02
CA ALA A 145 3.09 -8.28 16.68
C ALA A 145 3.64 -9.42 17.58
N GLY A 146 3.15 -9.53 18.81
CA GLY A 146 3.50 -10.64 19.70
C GLY A 146 3.09 -12.02 19.17
N GLU A 147 2.05 -12.07 18.32
CA GLU A 147 1.53 -13.30 17.71
C GLU A 147 1.90 -13.41 16.24
N ASP A 148 1.91 -12.28 15.51
CA ASP A 148 1.95 -12.23 14.05
C ASP A 148 3.36 -12.07 13.48
N ALA A 149 4.25 -11.33 14.15
CA ALA A 149 5.54 -10.91 13.59
C ALA A 149 6.46 -12.10 13.24
N VAL A 150 6.70 -12.99 14.20
CA VAL A 150 7.59 -14.14 14.01
C VAL A 150 7.01 -15.14 13.00
N PRO A 151 5.70 -15.52 13.06
CA PRO A 151 5.11 -16.38 12.05
C PRO A 151 5.10 -15.78 10.65
N THR A 152 4.94 -14.47 10.49
CA THR A 152 4.98 -13.79 9.20
C THR A 152 6.39 -13.80 8.62
N LEU A 153 7.41 -13.51 9.44
CA LEU A 153 8.81 -13.63 9.02
C LEU A 153 9.16 -15.08 8.63
N ALA A 154 8.76 -16.07 9.43
CA ALA A 154 9.00 -17.48 9.13
C ALA A 154 8.38 -17.87 7.79
N HIS A 155 7.14 -17.42 7.50
CA HIS A 155 6.51 -17.63 6.19
C HIS A 155 7.35 -16.99 5.06
N ALA A 156 7.76 -15.74 5.22
CA ALA A 156 8.56 -15.02 4.23
C ALA A 156 9.92 -15.70 3.93
N LEU A 157 10.51 -16.40 4.90
CA LEU A 157 11.82 -17.02 4.74
C LEU A 157 11.74 -18.50 4.31
N GLU A 158 10.74 -19.23 4.77
CA GLU A 158 10.63 -20.67 4.54
C GLU A 158 9.78 -21.02 3.30
N HIS A 159 8.80 -20.17 2.97
CA HIS A 159 7.87 -20.36 1.88
C HIS A 159 7.60 -19.03 1.14
N PRO A 160 8.63 -18.31 0.64
CA PRO A 160 8.41 -17.04 -0.05
C PRO A 160 7.66 -17.23 -1.37
N PRO A 161 6.68 -16.36 -1.69
CA PRO A 161 6.21 -16.23 -3.06
C PRO A 161 7.35 -15.81 -4.00
N GLU A 162 7.28 -16.18 -5.28
CA GLU A 162 8.30 -15.80 -6.29
C GLU A 162 8.48 -14.30 -6.39
N ALA A 163 7.40 -13.54 -6.18
CA ALA A 163 7.38 -12.08 -6.27
C ALA A 163 7.55 -11.38 -4.90
N LEU A 164 7.97 -12.07 -3.85
CA LEU A 164 8.21 -11.44 -2.55
C LEU A 164 9.42 -10.49 -2.65
N THR A 165 9.19 -9.21 -2.35
CA THR A 165 10.22 -8.17 -2.40
C THR A 165 10.52 -7.57 -1.03
N GLY A 166 9.54 -7.49 -0.14
CA GLY A 166 9.71 -6.75 1.11
C GLY A 166 8.99 -7.30 2.32
N PHE A 167 9.27 -6.65 3.44
CA PHE A 167 8.70 -6.94 4.75
C PHE A 167 8.27 -5.64 5.41
N GLY A 168 7.05 -5.61 5.93
CA GLY A 168 6.39 -4.41 6.46
C GLY A 168 5.72 -4.62 7.80
N ILE A 169 5.18 -3.55 8.33
CA ILE A 169 4.32 -3.50 9.51
C ILE A 169 3.29 -2.40 9.32
N GLY A 170 2.02 -2.72 9.56
CA GLY A 170 0.90 -1.78 9.51
C GLY A 170 0.11 -1.71 10.82
N GLY A 171 -1.17 -1.35 10.72
CA GLY A 171 -2.10 -1.32 11.83
C GLY A 171 -1.85 -0.21 12.85
N ILE A 172 -2.37 -0.35 14.06
CA ILE A 172 -2.37 0.70 15.09
C ILE A 172 -0.97 0.93 15.65
N GLU A 173 -0.32 2.05 15.28
CA GLU A 173 1.06 2.38 15.68
C GLU A 173 1.24 2.44 17.20
N ALA A 174 0.30 3.05 17.94
CA ALA A 174 0.35 3.15 19.41
C ALA A 174 0.34 1.76 20.09
N GLY A 175 -0.18 0.73 19.42
CA GLY A 175 -0.21 -0.65 19.90
C GLY A 175 1.13 -1.38 19.82
N ARG A 176 2.16 -0.81 19.16
CA ARG A 176 3.48 -1.44 18.96
C ARG A 176 4.36 -1.43 20.19
N ALA A 177 4.12 -0.50 21.11
CA ALA A 177 5.00 -0.26 22.26
C ALA A 177 5.35 -1.52 23.10
N PRO A 178 4.41 -2.46 23.38
CA PRO A 178 4.73 -3.69 24.13
C PRO A 178 5.61 -4.68 23.34
N TYR A 179 5.70 -4.55 22.01
CA TYR A 179 6.31 -5.51 21.10
C TYR A 179 7.56 -4.99 20.41
N ARG A 180 8.11 -3.84 20.86
CA ARG A 180 9.25 -3.18 20.19
C ARG A 180 10.43 -4.11 19.92
N ASP A 181 10.80 -4.94 20.86
CA ASP A 181 11.96 -5.82 20.72
C ASP A 181 11.71 -6.88 19.64
N VAL A 182 10.56 -7.56 19.68
CA VAL A 182 10.22 -8.54 18.64
C VAL A 182 10.09 -7.90 17.26
N ILE A 183 9.52 -6.69 17.16
CA ILE A 183 9.42 -5.95 15.91
C ILE A 183 10.83 -5.65 15.35
N ARG A 184 11.74 -5.14 16.17
CA ARG A 184 13.12 -4.87 15.77
C ARG A 184 13.87 -6.12 15.32
N ASP A 185 13.70 -7.22 16.05
CA ASP A 185 14.36 -8.49 15.75
C ASP A 185 13.88 -9.06 14.39
N VAL A 186 12.57 -9.06 14.11
CA VAL A 186 12.05 -9.56 12.83
C VAL A 186 12.46 -8.68 11.66
N PHE A 187 12.49 -7.35 11.80
CA PHE A 187 12.99 -6.44 10.76
C PHE A 187 14.50 -6.61 10.52
N ALA A 188 15.28 -6.78 11.59
CA ALA A 188 16.71 -7.06 11.44
C ALA A 188 16.96 -8.37 10.68
N ALA A 189 16.18 -9.43 10.97
CA ALA A 189 16.28 -10.71 10.29
C ALA A 189 15.77 -10.63 8.84
N ALA A 190 14.68 -9.93 8.57
CA ALA A 190 14.16 -9.70 7.21
C ALA A 190 15.21 -8.99 6.34
N ALA A 191 15.79 -7.88 6.83
CA ALA A 191 16.84 -7.15 6.13
C ALA A 191 18.09 -8.01 5.90
N ALA A 192 18.50 -8.80 6.89
CA ALA A 192 19.64 -9.71 6.75
C ALA A 192 19.41 -10.83 5.71
N SER A 193 18.16 -11.12 5.41
CA SER A 193 17.74 -12.09 4.38
C SER A 193 17.52 -11.48 2.99
N GLY A 194 17.75 -10.15 2.86
CA GLY A 194 17.64 -9.44 1.59
C GLY A 194 16.23 -8.93 1.28
N LEU A 195 15.29 -8.97 2.24
CA LEU A 195 13.98 -8.35 2.08
C LEU A 195 14.07 -6.84 2.34
N HIS A 196 13.42 -6.06 1.50
CA HIS A 196 13.31 -4.61 1.66
C HIS A 196 12.37 -4.27 2.82
N CYS A 197 12.78 -3.36 3.70
CA CYS A 197 12.01 -2.96 4.87
C CYS A 197 11.11 -1.77 4.57
N VAL A 198 9.79 -1.95 4.67
CA VAL A 198 8.77 -0.94 4.36
C VAL A 198 7.78 -0.78 5.51
N PRO A 199 8.18 -0.20 6.64
CA PRO A 199 7.28 0.02 7.76
C PRO A 199 6.34 1.21 7.53
N HIS A 200 5.06 1.09 7.95
CA HIS A 200 4.21 2.26 8.18
C HIS A 200 4.77 3.04 9.37
N ALA A 201 4.84 4.35 9.29
CA ALA A 201 5.27 5.19 10.40
C ALA A 201 4.78 6.63 10.24
N GLY A 202 4.48 7.31 11.35
CA GLY A 202 4.01 8.68 11.34
C GLY A 202 2.66 8.86 10.63
N GLU A 203 1.80 7.87 10.76
CA GLU A 203 0.40 7.91 10.33
C GLU A 203 -0.48 8.40 11.48
N THR A 204 -0.67 7.56 12.50
CA THR A 204 -1.55 7.80 13.64
C THR A 204 -0.84 8.32 14.89
N THR A 205 0.48 8.28 14.91
CA THR A 205 1.36 8.78 15.96
C THR A 205 2.27 9.91 15.45
N GLY A 206 3.21 10.38 16.25
CA GLY A 206 4.08 11.51 15.89
C GLY A 206 5.33 11.10 15.09
N PRO A 207 6.27 12.05 14.87
CA PRO A 207 7.51 11.82 14.13
C PRO A 207 8.44 10.81 14.79
N GLU A 208 8.23 10.49 16.07
CA GLU A 208 9.02 9.49 16.81
C GLU A 208 8.94 8.09 16.20
N THR A 209 7.80 7.70 15.62
CA THR A 209 7.69 6.40 14.95
C THR A 209 8.39 6.38 13.60
N VAL A 210 8.49 7.52 12.93
CA VAL A 210 9.31 7.65 11.71
C VAL A 210 10.79 7.51 12.05
N TRP A 211 11.26 8.15 13.13
CA TRP A 211 12.62 7.95 13.63
C TRP A 211 12.87 6.48 14.01
N GLU A 212 11.91 5.82 14.67
CA GLU A 212 12.02 4.40 15.00
C GLU A 212 12.14 3.53 13.75
N ALA A 213 11.37 3.83 12.70
CA ALA A 213 11.44 3.14 11.42
C ALA A 213 12.83 3.28 10.77
N ILE A 214 13.42 4.47 10.81
CA ILE A 214 14.74 4.75 10.27
C ILE A 214 15.84 4.06 11.10
N GLU A 215 15.84 4.27 12.41
CA GLU A 215 16.95 3.88 13.28
C GLU A 215 16.97 2.38 13.59
N PHE A 216 15.80 1.75 13.71
CA PHE A 216 15.69 0.38 14.19
C PHE A 216 15.05 -0.60 13.21
N LEU A 217 14.14 -0.14 12.32
CA LEU A 217 13.48 -1.02 11.37
C LEU A 217 14.13 -1.02 9.98
N ARG A 218 15.26 -0.30 9.82
CA ARG A 218 16.04 -0.27 8.57
C ARG A 218 15.21 0.13 7.36
N ALA A 219 14.29 1.08 7.53
CA ALA A 219 13.37 1.50 6.49
C ALA A 219 14.10 1.92 5.21
N GLU A 220 13.73 1.30 4.10
CA GLU A 220 14.12 1.69 2.74
C GLU A 220 13.04 2.53 2.07
N ARG A 221 11.82 2.49 2.60
CA ARG A 221 10.69 3.35 2.28
C ARG A 221 9.76 3.40 3.49
N ILE A 222 9.08 4.52 3.69
CA ILE A 222 8.19 4.74 4.84
C ILE A 222 6.76 4.87 4.35
N GLY A 223 5.87 4.00 4.83
CA GLY A 223 4.44 4.14 4.61
C GLY A 223 3.88 5.33 5.37
N HIS A 224 3.06 6.14 4.72
CA HIS A 224 2.46 7.41 5.15
C HIS A 224 3.47 8.52 5.44
N GLY A 225 4.16 8.50 6.55
CA GLY A 225 5.18 9.48 6.94
C GLY A 225 4.69 10.92 7.07
N VAL A 226 3.37 11.17 7.12
CA VAL A 226 2.78 12.53 7.10
C VAL A 226 3.17 13.37 8.30
N ARG A 227 3.47 12.73 9.44
CA ARG A 227 3.95 13.39 10.66
C ARG A 227 5.44 13.75 10.63
N SER A 228 6.16 13.41 9.57
CA SER A 228 7.54 13.86 9.39
C SER A 228 7.65 15.38 9.38
N MET A 229 6.60 16.07 8.91
CA MET A 229 6.56 17.53 8.86
C MET A 229 6.47 18.20 10.25
N ASP A 230 6.18 17.45 11.30
CA ASP A 230 6.11 17.95 12.67
C ASP A 230 7.50 18.05 13.36
N ASP A 231 8.56 17.48 12.76
CA ASP A 231 9.95 17.60 13.24
C ASP A 231 10.88 18.13 12.13
N PRO A 232 11.36 19.39 12.21
CA PRO A 232 12.28 19.96 11.22
C PRO A 232 13.59 19.19 11.04
N ARG A 233 14.06 18.45 12.05
CA ARG A 233 15.26 17.61 11.94
C ARG A 233 14.96 16.38 11.09
N LEU A 234 13.76 15.80 11.21
CA LEU A 234 13.32 14.68 10.39
C LEU A 234 13.17 15.11 8.93
N VAL A 235 12.55 16.29 8.69
CA VAL A 235 12.47 16.88 7.35
C VAL A 235 13.86 17.06 6.73
N ALA A 236 14.82 17.60 7.50
CA ALA A 236 16.18 17.77 7.02
C ALA A 236 16.86 16.43 6.70
N TYR A 237 16.69 15.43 7.54
CA TYR A 237 17.21 14.08 7.33
C TYR A 237 16.62 13.42 6.07
N LEU A 238 15.28 13.41 5.93
CA LEU A 238 14.60 12.82 4.77
C LEU A 238 14.99 13.51 3.45
N ARG A 239 15.15 14.84 3.48
CA ARG A 239 15.65 15.61 2.33
C ARG A 239 17.09 15.24 1.96
N GLU A 240 17.96 15.08 2.93
CA GLU A 240 19.38 14.76 2.71
C GLU A 240 19.56 13.32 2.21
N THR A 241 18.86 12.36 2.84
CA THR A 241 19.00 10.94 2.53
C THR A 241 18.15 10.51 1.33
N GLN A 242 17.14 11.31 0.94
CA GLN A 242 16.18 10.96 -0.10
C GLN A 242 15.49 9.61 0.18
N LEU A 243 15.25 9.29 1.45
CA LEU A 243 14.45 8.13 1.84
C LEU A 243 12.99 8.36 1.39
N PRO A 244 12.41 7.46 0.56
CA PRO A 244 11.08 7.67 0.03
C PRO A 244 9.99 7.59 1.09
N VAL A 245 8.93 8.39 0.91
CA VAL A 245 7.75 8.43 1.77
C VAL A 245 6.50 8.23 0.92
N ASP A 246 5.69 7.23 1.25
CA ASP A 246 4.50 6.83 0.50
C ASP A 246 3.24 7.46 1.10
N VAL A 247 2.80 8.62 0.62
CA VAL A 247 1.58 9.26 1.12
C VAL A 247 0.32 8.76 0.42
N SER A 248 -0.79 8.70 1.16
CA SER A 248 -2.10 8.30 0.66
C SER A 248 -3.15 9.33 1.08
N PRO A 249 -3.34 10.42 0.30
CA PRO A 249 -4.09 11.59 0.73
C PRO A 249 -5.52 11.30 1.19
N THR A 250 -6.30 10.53 0.43
CA THR A 250 -7.68 10.20 0.80
C THR A 250 -7.70 9.31 2.05
N SER A 251 -6.83 8.30 2.14
CA SER A 251 -6.68 7.49 3.34
C SER A 251 -6.41 8.33 4.58
N ASN A 252 -5.42 9.22 4.51
CA ASN A 252 -5.02 10.06 5.64
C ASN A 252 -6.16 10.95 6.18
N VAL A 253 -7.09 11.38 5.30
CA VAL A 253 -8.28 12.10 5.70
C VAL A 253 -9.37 11.15 6.24
N ARG A 254 -9.60 10.03 5.59
CA ARG A 254 -10.62 9.04 5.99
C ARG A 254 -10.29 8.41 7.34
N THR A 255 -9.03 8.13 7.61
CA THR A 255 -8.51 7.61 8.90
C THR A 255 -8.37 8.70 9.97
N ARG A 256 -8.60 9.97 9.60
CA ARG A 256 -8.46 11.15 10.45
C ARG A 256 -7.03 11.44 10.93
N CYS A 257 -6.05 10.90 10.24
CA CYS A 257 -4.64 11.22 10.47
C CYS A 257 -4.34 12.66 10.05
N VAL A 258 -5.07 13.15 9.03
CA VAL A 258 -5.09 14.54 8.57
C VAL A 258 -6.53 15.05 8.62
N GLY A 259 -6.72 16.29 9.06
CA GLY A 259 -8.05 16.84 9.31
C GLY A 259 -8.89 17.10 8.03
N SER A 260 -8.23 17.40 6.91
CA SER A 260 -8.87 17.63 5.60
C SER A 260 -7.83 17.58 4.49
N LEU A 261 -8.24 17.43 3.23
CA LEU A 261 -7.34 17.51 2.08
C LEU A 261 -6.61 18.87 2.04
N ALA A 262 -7.29 19.96 2.31
CA ALA A 262 -6.67 21.30 2.35
C ALA A 262 -5.55 21.45 3.40
N ALA A 263 -5.53 20.58 4.44
CA ALA A 263 -4.49 20.54 5.47
C ALA A 263 -3.45 19.42 5.21
N HIS A 264 -3.57 18.71 4.09
CA HIS A 264 -2.66 17.60 3.79
C HIS A 264 -1.25 18.10 3.49
N PRO A 265 -0.19 17.52 4.12
CA PRO A 265 1.16 18.05 4.03
C PRO A 265 1.88 17.81 2.68
N LEU A 266 1.30 17.06 1.74
CA LEU A 266 1.95 16.69 0.47
C LEU A 266 2.57 17.89 -0.27
N PRO A 267 1.90 19.05 -0.48
CA PRO A 267 2.53 20.18 -1.15
C PRO A 267 3.76 20.70 -0.38
N ALA A 268 3.67 20.82 0.94
CA ALA A 268 4.77 21.27 1.79
C ALA A 268 5.94 20.25 1.81
N MET A 269 5.65 18.96 1.75
CA MET A 269 6.67 17.89 1.63
C MET A 269 7.45 18.03 0.32
N LEU A 270 6.75 18.26 -0.80
CA LEU A 270 7.38 18.48 -2.11
C LEU A 270 8.20 19.77 -2.13
N GLU A 271 7.66 20.88 -1.57
CA GLU A 271 8.38 22.14 -1.45
C GLU A 271 9.65 22.02 -0.58
N ALA A 272 9.58 21.20 0.48
CA ALA A 272 10.74 20.88 1.32
C ALA A 272 11.78 19.99 0.62
N GLY A 273 11.49 19.47 -0.58
CA GLY A 273 12.40 18.62 -1.36
C GLY A 273 12.44 17.17 -0.89
N LEU A 274 11.39 16.68 -0.23
CA LEU A 274 11.28 15.28 0.18
C LEU A 274 10.99 14.38 -1.04
N TYR A 275 11.44 13.15 -0.95
CA TYR A 275 11.17 12.12 -1.95
C TYR A 275 9.83 11.45 -1.65
N VAL A 276 8.75 11.95 -2.27
CA VAL A 276 7.38 11.52 -1.99
C VAL A 276 6.81 10.75 -3.18
N THR A 277 6.02 9.70 -2.90
CA THR A 277 5.13 9.02 -3.84
C THR A 277 3.68 9.19 -3.41
N VAL A 278 2.74 9.04 -4.34
CA VAL A 278 1.30 9.06 -4.06
C VAL A 278 0.72 7.68 -4.30
N ASN A 279 -0.07 7.21 -3.35
CA ASN A 279 -0.62 5.86 -3.27
C ASN A 279 -2.07 5.89 -2.80
N SER A 280 -2.76 4.75 -2.83
CA SER A 280 -4.20 4.68 -2.52
C SER A 280 -4.56 3.91 -1.26
N ASP A 281 -3.64 3.09 -0.71
CA ASP A 281 -3.76 2.34 0.55
C ASP A 281 -4.84 1.24 0.48
N ASP A 282 -6.08 1.50 0.88
CA ASP A 282 -7.24 0.60 0.80
C ASP A 282 -8.34 1.22 -0.09
N PRO A 283 -8.11 1.40 -1.39
CA PRO A 283 -8.88 2.31 -2.24
C PRO A 283 -10.40 2.09 -2.24
N PRO A 284 -10.96 0.87 -2.37
CA PRO A 284 -12.42 0.68 -2.32
C PRO A 284 -13.04 1.01 -0.96
N MET A 285 -12.32 0.76 0.14
CA MET A 285 -12.79 1.06 1.50
C MET A 285 -12.76 2.57 1.77
N PHE A 286 -11.83 3.30 1.14
CA PHE A 286 -11.72 4.76 1.27
C PHE A 286 -12.51 5.54 0.21
N GLY A 287 -13.12 4.83 -0.76
CA GLY A 287 -13.88 5.44 -1.83
C GLY A 287 -13.01 6.17 -2.85
N THR A 288 -11.81 5.67 -3.08
CA THR A 288 -10.83 6.25 -4.01
C THR A 288 -10.25 5.21 -4.98
N THR A 289 -9.30 5.62 -5.78
CA THR A 289 -8.44 4.83 -6.68
C THR A 289 -7.11 5.55 -6.84
N LEU A 290 -6.05 4.89 -7.27
CA LEU A 290 -4.77 5.58 -7.51
C LEU A 290 -4.92 6.76 -8.48
N SER A 291 -5.67 6.59 -9.57
CA SER A 291 -5.94 7.69 -10.49
C SER A 291 -6.70 8.84 -9.83
N ASN A 292 -7.61 8.54 -8.90
CA ASN A 292 -8.30 9.56 -8.12
C ASN A 292 -7.36 10.28 -7.14
N GLU A 293 -6.38 9.59 -6.55
CA GLU A 293 -5.35 10.24 -5.71
C GLU A 293 -4.53 11.27 -6.51
N TYR A 294 -4.20 10.98 -7.78
CA TYR A 294 -3.57 11.95 -8.68
C TYR A 294 -4.52 13.12 -9.03
N LEU A 295 -5.83 12.86 -9.18
CA LEU A 295 -6.83 13.93 -9.37
C LEU A 295 -6.96 14.80 -8.12
N VAL A 296 -7.00 14.20 -6.93
CA VAL A 296 -7.01 14.91 -5.64
C VAL A 296 -5.75 15.76 -5.50
N ALA A 297 -4.57 15.21 -5.83
CA ALA A 297 -3.33 15.96 -5.80
C ALA A 297 -3.36 17.20 -6.70
N SER A 298 -3.99 17.11 -7.87
CA SER A 298 -4.14 18.27 -8.76
C SER A 298 -5.25 19.23 -8.30
N ALA A 299 -6.48 18.71 -8.12
CA ALA A 299 -7.66 19.53 -7.95
C ALA A 299 -7.74 20.17 -6.54
N GLU A 300 -7.36 19.42 -5.49
CA GLU A 300 -7.51 19.83 -4.10
C GLU A 300 -6.20 20.35 -3.49
N LEU A 301 -5.05 19.80 -3.96
CA LEU A 301 -3.73 20.18 -3.42
C LEU A 301 -2.94 21.07 -4.37
N GLY A 302 -3.47 21.37 -5.56
CA GLY A 302 -2.95 22.38 -6.48
C GLY A 302 -1.72 21.95 -7.29
N LEU A 303 -1.42 20.63 -7.38
CA LEU A 303 -0.28 20.15 -8.12
C LEU A 303 -0.50 20.27 -9.63
N SER A 304 0.52 20.75 -10.35
CA SER A 304 0.57 20.81 -11.79
C SER A 304 0.77 19.45 -12.46
N ALA A 305 0.50 19.32 -13.75
CA ALA A 305 0.77 18.09 -14.50
C ALA A 305 2.25 17.67 -14.44
N ALA A 306 3.18 18.62 -14.39
CA ALA A 306 4.61 18.35 -14.26
C ALA A 306 4.95 17.74 -12.90
N GLU A 307 4.32 18.21 -11.82
CA GLU A 307 4.49 17.64 -10.48
C GLU A 307 3.86 16.25 -10.37
N LEU A 308 2.69 16.03 -11.01
CA LEU A 308 2.08 14.70 -11.08
C LEU A 308 2.98 13.70 -11.84
N ALA A 309 3.57 14.12 -12.96
CA ALA A 309 4.56 13.30 -13.67
C ALA A 309 5.79 13.03 -12.80
N GLY A 310 6.22 14.02 -12.02
CA GLY A 310 7.29 13.89 -11.02
C GLY A 310 6.97 12.83 -9.96
N LEU A 311 5.76 12.83 -9.43
CA LEU A 311 5.29 11.82 -8.47
C LEU A 311 5.26 10.40 -9.09
N ALA A 312 4.79 10.28 -10.34
CA ALA A 312 4.83 8.99 -11.05
C ALA A 312 6.26 8.49 -11.28
N ALA A 313 7.16 9.38 -11.68
CA ALA A 313 8.58 9.05 -11.83
C ALA A 313 9.24 8.70 -10.48
N ASN A 314 8.83 9.37 -9.39
CA ASN A 314 9.23 9.02 -8.04
C ASN A 314 8.82 7.58 -7.69
N ALA A 315 7.56 7.22 -7.92
CA ALA A 315 7.06 5.88 -7.64
C ALA A 315 7.83 4.80 -8.42
N VAL A 316 8.15 5.05 -9.71
CA VAL A 316 9.00 4.14 -10.49
C VAL A 316 10.38 3.97 -9.85
N ARG A 317 11.04 5.06 -9.47
CA ARG A 317 12.39 5.00 -8.89
C ARG A 317 12.41 4.37 -7.50
N ALA A 318 11.38 4.64 -6.67
CA ALA A 318 11.26 4.11 -5.31
C ALA A 318 10.83 2.64 -5.28
N SER A 319 10.35 2.08 -6.39
CA SER A 319 9.94 0.67 -6.49
C SER A 319 11.12 -0.29 -6.34
N PHE A 320 10.83 -1.54 -6.04
CA PHE A 320 11.84 -2.62 -6.00
C PHE A 320 11.94 -3.39 -7.32
N LEU A 321 11.50 -2.77 -8.42
CA LEU A 321 11.75 -3.27 -9.77
C LEU A 321 13.26 -3.30 -10.08
N ASP A 322 13.65 -4.17 -11.01
CA ASP A 322 15.00 -4.15 -11.59
C ASP A 322 15.26 -2.85 -12.41
N ASP A 323 16.53 -2.52 -12.59
CA ASP A 323 16.93 -1.26 -13.23
C ASP A 323 16.40 -1.13 -14.66
N ALA A 324 16.34 -2.22 -15.42
CA ALA A 324 15.84 -2.19 -16.80
C ALA A 324 14.33 -1.87 -16.85
N ALA A 325 13.55 -2.43 -15.93
CA ALA A 325 12.12 -2.12 -15.81
C ALA A 325 11.89 -0.66 -15.34
N LYS A 326 12.70 -0.18 -14.39
CA LYS A 326 12.65 1.23 -13.96
C LYS A 326 12.98 2.19 -15.10
N GLU A 327 14.01 1.89 -15.89
CA GLU A 327 14.40 2.71 -17.04
C GLU A 327 13.28 2.76 -18.08
N ALA A 328 12.69 1.61 -18.43
CA ALA A 328 11.60 1.54 -19.39
C ALA A 328 10.36 2.34 -18.93
N LEU A 329 9.92 2.17 -17.67
CA LEU A 329 8.77 2.90 -17.13
C LEU A 329 9.05 4.39 -16.98
N THR A 330 10.27 4.79 -16.60
CA THR A 330 10.66 6.20 -16.54
C THR A 330 10.56 6.85 -17.92
N ALA A 331 10.98 6.15 -18.97
CA ALA A 331 10.86 6.63 -20.35
C ALA A 331 9.39 6.77 -20.77
N GLU A 332 8.50 5.82 -20.41
CA GLU A 332 7.06 5.92 -20.69
C GLU A 332 6.44 7.15 -19.98
N VAL A 333 6.75 7.36 -18.69
CA VAL A 333 6.28 8.55 -17.93
C VAL A 333 6.75 9.84 -18.58
N ALA A 334 8.04 9.92 -18.96
CA ALA A 334 8.60 11.09 -19.61
C ALA A 334 7.94 11.38 -20.96
N ALA A 335 7.65 10.35 -21.76
CA ALA A 335 6.99 10.49 -23.06
C ALA A 335 5.56 11.06 -22.92
N VAL A 336 4.78 10.58 -21.95
CA VAL A 336 3.44 11.10 -21.65
C VAL A 336 3.52 12.53 -21.17
N SER A 337 4.45 12.84 -20.24
CA SER A 337 4.65 14.20 -19.74
C SER A 337 5.01 15.18 -20.84
N ALA A 338 5.90 14.80 -21.77
CA ALA A 338 6.31 15.65 -22.88
C ALA A 338 5.19 15.88 -23.93
N SER A 339 4.20 14.97 -24.01
CA SER A 339 3.06 15.09 -24.93
C SER A 339 1.94 15.97 -24.41
N PHE A 340 1.97 16.33 -23.13
CA PHE A 340 0.98 17.17 -22.47
C PHE A 340 1.46 18.62 -22.48
N GLY A 341 0.98 19.41 -23.46
CA GLY A 341 1.36 20.79 -23.67
C GLY A 341 0.24 21.64 -24.25
#